data_c8d028635fac39971e4d89cf7a75c234
#
_entry.id   c8d028635fac39971e4d89cf7a75c234
#
_cell.length_a   1.000
_cell.length_b   1.000
_cell.length_c   1.000
_cell.angle_alpha   90.00
_cell.angle_beta   90.00
_cell.angle_gamma   90.00
#
_symmetry.space_group_name_H-M   'P 1'
#
loop_
_entity.id
_entity.type
_entity.pdbx_description
1 polymer ?
#
loop_
_entity_poly.entity_id
_entity_poly.type
_entity_poly.pdbx_seq_one_letter_code
_entity_poly.pdbx_strand_id
1 'polypeptide(L)'
;MVSQPFTGGTLVGATHGDEFRLHAPPHRPGTLDLPDSGLDGVRVDLITAYPGADPAALPAAVDRGAHGIVLAGTGLGNAGPGHAEAVADLVARGVPVVLATRTLAGPVLGVYGHGGGADILAAGAVAAGELTPFQARILAAALLAHRPDPHEFAARFTRLR
;
A
#
# COMPACT_ATOMS: atom_id res chain seq x y z
N MET A 1 -20.39 -17.92 14.54
CA MET A 1 -19.29 -16.92 14.62
C MET A 1 -18.83 -16.66 13.18
N VAL A 2 -19.09 -15.47 12.64
CA VAL A 2 -18.59 -15.13 11.29
C VAL A 2 -17.15 -14.70 11.45
N SER A 3 -16.22 -15.53 11.00
CA SER A 3 -14.82 -15.14 10.91
C SER A 3 -14.64 -14.30 9.64
N GLN A 4 -14.32 -13.04 9.79
CA GLN A 4 -13.97 -12.15 8.68
C GLN A 4 -12.46 -11.93 8.72
N PRO A 5 -11.66 -12.84 8.09
CA PRO A 5 -10.20 -12.81 8.20
C PRO A 5 -9.57 -11.60 7.52
N PHE A 6 -10.31 -10.94 6.62
CA PHE A 6 -9.87 -9.73 5.92
C PHE A 6 -10.96 -8.68 6.01
N THR A 7 -10.64 -7.50 6.53
CA THR A 7 -11.47 -6.31 6.46
C THR A 7 -11.12 -5.56 5.18
N GLY A 8 -12.12 -5.23 4.40
CA GLY A 8 -11.99 -4.59 3.09
C GLY A 8 -12.51 -5.47 1.96
N GLY A 9 -13.16 -4.85 1.03
CA GLY A 9 -13.82 -5.51 -0.09
C GLY A 9 -15.33 -5.69 0.10
N THR A 10 -15.98 -5.96 -1.01
CA THR A 10 -17.44 -6.20 -1.06
C THR A 10 -17.71 -7.68 -0.81
N LEU A 11 -18.73 -7.97 -0.03
CA LEU A 11 -19.20 -9.34 0.16
C LEU A 11 -19.72 -9.89 -1.18
N VAL A 12 -19.00 -10.83 -1.77
CA VAL A 12 -19.35 -11.42 -3.07
C VAL A 12 -20.39 -12.52 -2.96
N GLY A 13 -20.52 -13.15 -1.79
CA GLY A 13 -21.51 -14.20 -1.55
C GLY A 13 -21.50 -14.69 -0.11
N ALA A 14 -22.42 -15.56 0.22
CA ALA A 14 -22.56 -16.18 1.53
C ALA A 14 -22.91 -17.67 1.41
N THR A 15 -22.46 -18.47 2.36
CA THR A 15 -22.86 -19.87 2.51
C THR A 15 -23.96 -20.00 3.55
N HIS A 16 -24.98 -20.78 3.22
CA HIS A 16 -26.07 -21.17 4.11
C HIS A 16 -26.15 -22.71 4.13
N GLY A 17 -25.53 -23.34 5.12
CA GLY A 17 -25.33 -24.79 5.09
C GLY A 17 -24.43 -25.17 3.92
N ASP A 18 -24.88 -26.05 3.06
CA ASP A 18 -24.14 -26.54 1.87
C ASP A 18 -24.39 -25.68 0.61
N GLU A 19 -25.27 -24.68 0.70
CA GLU A 19 -25.62 -23.80 -0.43
C GLU A 19 -24.77 -22.53 -0.41
N PHE A 20 -24.10 -22.20 -1.54
CA PHE A 20 -23.44 -20.92 -1.76
C PHE A 20 -24.31 -20.00 -2.59
N ARG A 21 -24.55 -18.78 -2.10
CA ARG A 21 -25.26 -17.71 -2.83
C ARG A 21 -24.28 -16.60 -3.20
N LEU A 22 -24.14 -16.40 -4.51
CA LEU A 22 -23.38 -15.27 -5.06
C LEU A 22 -24.24 -14.00 -5.02
N HIS A 23 -23.74 -12.92 -4.41
CA HIS A 23 -24.41 -11.61 -4.36
C HIS A 23 -23.92 -10.65 -5.43
N ALA A 24 -22.60 -10.68 -5.72
CA ALA A 24 -22.00 -9.87 -6.77
C ALA A 24 -20.81 -10.62 -7.39
N PRO A 25 -20.60 -10.53 -8.72
CA PRO A 25 -19.41 -11.11 -9.32
C PRO A 25 -18.15 -10.39 -8.79
N PRO A 26 -17.10 -11.13 -8.41
CA PRO A 26 -15.86 -10.52 -7.97
C PRO A 26 -15.19 -9.78 -9.12
N HIS A 27 -14.79 -8.53 -8.88
CA HIS A 27 -13.89 -7.83 -9.79
C HIS A 27 -12.47 -8.37 -9.58
N ARG A 28 -11.85 -8.86 -10.65
CA ARG A 28 -10.47 -9.37 -10.63
C ARG A 28 -9.59 -8.49 -11.52
N PRO A 29 -8.65 -7.71 -10.96
CA PRO A 29 -7.83 -6.78 -11.74
C PRO A 29 -6.81 -7.49 -12.66
N GLY A 30 -6.76 -8.79 -12.66
CA GLY A 30 -5.85 -9.63 -13.43
C GLY A 30 -4.92 -10.44 -12.55
N THR A 31 -4.03 -11.19 -13.19
CA THR A 31 -2.99 -11.98 -12.53
C THR A 31 -1.65 -11.26 -12.59
N LEU A 32 -0.82 -11.52 -11.61
CA LEU A 32 0.57 -11.11 -11.59
C LEU A 32 1.42 -12.38 -11.50
N ASP A 33 2.15 -12.67 -12.56
CA ASP A 33 3.11 -13.77 -12.55
C ASP A 33 4.29 -13.37 -11.66
N LEU A 34 4.76 -14.29 -10.82
CA LEU A 34 5.97 -14.09 -10.03
C LEU A 34 7.16 -14.73 -10.75
N PRO A 35 8.38 -14.18 -10.60
CA PRO A 35 9.58 -14.87 -11.07
C PRO A 35 9.79 -16.18 -10.29
N ASP A 36 10.60 -17.09 -10.82
CA ASP A 36 10.89 -18.40 -10.20
C ASP A 36 11.42 -18.27 -8.76
N SER A 37 12.11 -17.18 -8.45
CA SER A 37 12.57 -16.85 -7.10
C SER A 37 11.43 -16.41 -6.15
N GLY A 38 10.21 -16.27 -6.64
CA GLY A 38 9.10 -15.77 -5.86
C GLY A 38 9.36 -14.37 -5.32
N LEU A 39 9.27 -14.21 -4.00
CA LEU A 39 9.56 -12.97 -3.29
C LEU A 39 10.93 -12.98 -2.59
N ASP A 40 11.76 -13.98 -2.84
CA ASP A 40 13.06 -14.11 -2.19
C ASP A 40 13.95 -12.90 -2.50
N GLY A 41 14.53 -12.34 -1.45
CA GLY A 41 15.37 -11.15 -1.53
C GLY A 41 14.61 -9.82 -1.72
N VAL A 42 13.27 -9.84 -1.75
CA VAL A 42 12.45 -8.62 -1.80
C VAL A 42 11.96 -8.24 -0.42
N ARG A 43 12.37 -7.07 0.04
CA ARG A 43 11.93 -6.52 1.32
C ARG A 43 11.13 -5.24 1.13
N VAL A 44 9.89 -5.24 1.62
CA VAL A 44 9.02 -4.06 1.71
C VAL A 44 8.66 -3.86 3.17
N ASP A 45 9.01 -2.73 3.74
CA ASP A 45 8.71 -2.41 5.13
C ASP A 45 7.37 -1.66 5.24
N LEU A 46 6.61 -1.99 6.28
CA LEU A 46 5.39 -1.31 6.67
C LEU A 46 5.70 -0.37 7.84
N ILE A 47 5.51 0.93 7.62
CA ILE A 47 5.74 1.97 8.61
C ILE A 47 4.41 2.65 8.92
N THR A 48 4.06 2.72 10.19
CA THR A 48 2.80 3.30 10.64
C THR A 48 3.01 4.74 11.11
N ALA A 49 2.27 5.68 10.53
CA ALA A 49 2.20 7.04 11.03
C ALA A 49 1.25 7.15 12.24
N TYR A 50 1.64 7.97 13.20
CA TYR A 50 0.85 8.32 14.38
C TYR A 50 1.27 9.72 14.84
N PRO A 51 0.50 10.40 15.69
CA PRO A 51 0.90 11.71 16.22
C PRO A 51 2.27 11.64 16.91
N GLY A 52 3.24 12.40 16.40
CA GLY A 52 4.62 12.38 16.87
C GLY A 52 5.51 11.28 16.26
N ALA A 53 5.04 10.58 15.21
CA ALA A 53 5.89 9.66 14.47
C ALA A 53 7.06 10.41 13.81
N ASP A 54 8.24 9.81 13.90
CA ASP A 54 9.46 10.35 13.29
C ASP A 54 9.54 9.95 11.81
N PRO A 55 9.55 10.91 10.85
CA PRO A 55 9.71 10.62 9.44
C PRO A 55 11.05 9.94 9.09
N ALA A 56 12.08 10.07 9.94
CA ALA A 56 13.38 9.40 9.76
C ALA A 56 13.27 7.86 9.73
N ALA A 57 12.17 7.29 10.20
CA ALA A 57 11.90 5.86 10.07
C ALA A 57 11.87 5.37 8.63
N LEU A 58 11.44 6.24 7.66
CA LEU A 58 11.34 5.88 6.25
C LEU A 58 12.71 5.65 5.62
N PRO A 59 13.63 6.64 5.59
CA PRO A 59 14.96 6.42 5.04
C PRO A 59 15.75 5.36 5.82
N ALA A 60 15.60 5.27 7.14
CA ALA A 60 16.27 4.26 7.95
C ALA A 60 15.87 2.82 7.57
N ALA A 61 14.65 2.56 7.13
CA ALA A 61 14.24 1.25 6.63
C ALA A 61 14.95 0.92 5.30
N VAL A 62 15.06 1.88 4.40
CA VAL A 62 15.76 1.72 3.12
C VAL A 62 17.26 1.51 3.33
N ASP A 63 17.88 2.24 4.22
CA ASP A 63 19.30 2.09 4.56
C ASP A 63 19.61 0.71 5.18
N ARG A 64 18.58 0.03 5.73
CA ARG A 64 18.65 -1.36 6.20
C ARG A 64 18.21 -2.38 5.15
N GLY A 65 18.05 -1.98 3.89
CA GLY A 65 17.80 -2.88 2.77
C GLY A 65 16.32 -3.06 2.39
N ALA A 66 15.43 -2.17 2.79
CA ALA A 66 14.08 -2.17 2.22
C ALA A 66 14.11 -1.67 0.77
N HIS A 67 13.46 -2.41 -0.13
CA HIS A 67 13.34 -2.08 -1.56
C HIS A 67 12.13 -1.20 -1.86
N GLY A 68 11.20 -1.08 -0.92
CA GLY A 68 10.02 -0.24 -0.97
C GLY A 68 9.42 -0.05 0.41
N ILE A 69 8.58 0.96 0.55
CA ILE A 69 7.90 1.31 1.80
C ILE A 69 6.40 1.35 1.59
N VAL A 70 5.65 0.82 2.55
CA VAL A 70 4.23 1.12 2.73
C VAL A 70 4.09 2.03 3.94
N LEU A 71 3.68 3.27 3.72
CA LEU A 71 3.38 4.22 4.78
C LEU A 71 1.89 4.12 5.14
N ALA A 72 1.58 3.58 6.31
CA ALA A 72 0.23 3.47 6.82
C ALA A 72 -0.16 4.76 7.57
N GLY A 73 -0.80 5.68 6.85
CA GLY A 73 -1.24 6.97 7.39
C GLY A 73 -2.47 6.88 8.28
N THR A 74 -2.82 7.99 8.90
CA THR A 74 -4.04 8.17 9.68
C THR A 74 -5.20 8.65 8.79
N GLY A 75 -6.44 8.28 9.12
CA GLY A 75 -7.61 8.72 8.36
C GLY A 75 -7.48 8.40 6.86
N LEU A 76 -7.54 9.42 6.01
CA LEU A 76 -7.43 9.28 4.56
C LEU A 76 -5.99 9.15 4.03
N GLY A 77 -5.01 8.89 4.88
CA GLY A 77 -3.59 8.74 4.51
C GLY A 77 -2.70 9.88 5.01
N ASN A 78 -3.04 10.54 6.11
CA ASN A 78 -2.21 11.63 6.67
C ASN A 78 -1.08 11.06 7.54
N ALA A 79 0.09 11.69 7.53
CA ALA A 79 1.22 11.24 8.35
C ALA A 79 1.79 12.31 9.28
N GLY A 80 1.80 13.57 8.87
CA GLY A 80 2.34 14.68 9.64
C GLY A 80 3.60 15.30 9.05
N PRO A 81 4.12 16.35 9.69
CA PRO A 81 5.28 17.10 9.17
C PRO A 81 6.49 16.23 8.90
N GLY A 82 7.25 16.56 7.85
CA GLY A 82 8.49 15.87 7.48
C GLY A 82 8.31 14.57 6.70
N HIS A 83 7.11 13.98 6.69
CA HIS A 83 6.88 12.73 5.97
C HIS A 83 6.85 12.92 4.45
N ALA A 84 6.30 14.04 3.96
CA ALA A 84 6.28 14.32 2.52
C ALA A 84 7.69 14.53 1.97
N GLU A 85 8.55 15.25 2.69
CA GLU A 85 9.94 15.46 2.35
C GLU A 85 10.72 14.13 2.33
N ALA A 86 10.54 13.30 3.36
CA ALA A 86 11.16 11.97 3.40
C ALA A 86 10.69 11.07 2.25
N VAL A 87 9.42 11.14 1.87
CA VAL A 87 8.88 10.43 0.70
C VAL A 87 9.50 10.94 -0.58
N ALA A 88 9.61 12.27 -0.77
CA ALA A 88 10.22 12.86 -1.95
C ALA A 88 11.68 12.39 -2.13
N ASP A 89 12.46 12.36 -1.05
CA ASP A 89 13.85 11.88 -1.06
C ASP A 89 13.94 10.40 -1.46
N LEU A 90 13.06 9.55 -0.95
CA LEU A 90 13.05 8.12 -1.30
C LEU A 90 12.64 7.89 -2.77
N VAL A 91 11.63 8.60 -3.23
CA VAL A 91 11.18 8.53 -4.63
C VAL A 91 12.29 9.01 -5.58
N ALA A 92 12.99 10.10 -5.24
CA ALA A 92 14.15 10.58 -6.00
C ALA A 92 15.31 9.56 -6.05
N ARG A 93 15.45 8.71 -5.02
CA ARG A 93 16.39 7.58 -4.96
C ARG A 93 15.89 6.34 -5.72
N GLY A 94 14.71 6.39 -6.35
CA GLY A 94 14.10 5.27 -7.07
C GLY A 94 13.40 4.25 -6.15
N VAL A 95 13.19 4.57 -4.89
CA VAL A 95 12.51 3.68 -3.93
C VAL A 95 11.02 4.00 -3.92
N PRO A 96 10.15 3.06 -4.33
CA PRO A 96 8.71 3.30 -4.33
C PRO A 96 8.15 3.37 -2.90
N VAL A 97 7.28 4.35 -2.70
CA VAL A 97 6.50 4.51 -1.47
C VAL A 97 5.03 4.39 -1.80
N VAL A 98 4.34 3.49 -1.12
CA VAL A 98 2.89 3.31 -1.22
C VAL A 98 2.24 3.94 0.00
N LEU A 99 1.32 4.88 -0.22
CA LEU A 99 0.52 5.47 0.85
C LEU A 99 -0.74 4.63 1.07
N ALA A 100 -0.86 4.02 2.23
CA ALA A 100 -2.03 3.29 2.70
C ALA A 100 -2.64 3.99 3.93
N THR A 101 -3.75 3.48 4.43
CA THR A 101 -4.32 3.95 5.70
C THR A 101 -4.35 2.86 6.74
N ARG A 102 -4.11 3.20 8.01
CA ARG A 102 -4.24 2.30 9.15
C ARG A 102 -5.67 2.15 9.65
N THR A 103 -6.62 2.89 9.08
CA THR A 103 -8.03 2.71 9.41
C THR A 103 -8.56 1.39 8.87
N LEU A 104 -9.56 0.83 9.54
CA LEU A 104 -10.11 -0.49 9.18
C LEU A 104 -10.85 -0.49 7.84
N ALA A 105 -11.34 0.66 7.40
CA ALA A 105 -12.06 0.83 6.14
C ALA A 105 -11.92 2.25 5.62
N GLY A 106 -12.04 2.40 4.33
CA GLY A 106 -11.99 3.67 3.61
C GLY A 106 -10.75 3.80 2.70
N PRO A 107 -10.87 4.59 1.64
CA PRO A 107 -9.79 4.79 0.68
C PRO A 107 -8.74 5.77 1.18
N VAL A 108 -7.55 5.72 0.56
CA VAL A 108 -6.57 6.80 0.63
C VAL A 108 -6.98 7.90 -0.35
N LEU A 109 -7.11 9.12 0.16
CA LEU A 109 -7.47 10.31 -0.63
C LEU A 109 -6.56 11.49 -0.28
N GLY A 110 -6.05 12.17 -1.30
CA GLY A 110 -5.23 13.39 -1.16
C GLY A 110 -6.09 14.63 -0.88
N VAL A 111 -6.68 14.71 0.30
CA VAL A 111 -7.58 15.82 0.68
C VAL A 111 -6.86 16.88 1.51
N TYR A 112 -6.02 16.46 2.44
CA TYR A 112 -5.38 17.37 3.40
C TYR A 112 -3.92 17.62 3.04
N GLY A 113 -3.51 18.90 3.05
CA GLY A 113 -2.12 19.36 2.98
C GLY A 113 -1.46 19.46 4.37
N HIS A 114 -0.40 20.27 4.47
CA HIS A 114 0.38 20.48 5.69
C HIS A 114 0.92 19.17 6.31
N GLY A 115 1.56 18.36 5.47
CA GLY A 115 2.05 17.02 5.84
C GLY A 115 0.97 15.95 5.77
N GLY A 116 -0.18 16.25 5.19
CA GLY A 116 -1.27 15.32 4.96
C GLY A 116 -1.10 14.48 3.69
N GLY A 117 -2.13 13.69 3.39
CA GLY A 117 -2.12 12.77 2.24
C GLY A 117 -1.90 13.44 0.90
N ALA A 118 -2.39 14.68 0.72
CA ALA A 118 -2.18 15.43 -0.52
C ALA A 118 -0.70 15.72 -0.78
N ASP A 119 0.04 16.16 0.24
CA ASP A 119 1.46 16.46 0.10
C ASP A 119 2.29 15.19 -0.11
N ILE A 120 1.93 14.10 0.57
CA ILE A 120 2.61 12.80 0.43
C ILE A 120 2.42 12.23 -0.98
N LEU A 121 1.21 12.34 -1.55
CA LEU A 121 0.95 11.93 -2.93
C LEU A 121 1.65 12.84 -3.94
N ALA A 122 1.68 14.17 -3.69
CA ALA A 122 2.43 15.11 -4.51
C ALA A 122 3.95 14.86 -4.46
N ALA A 123 4.47 14.33 -3.36
CA ALA A 123 5.85 13.90 -3.20
C ALA A 123 6.19 12.61 -4.01
N GLY A 124 5.22 12.00 -4.67
CA GLY A 124 5.41 10.84 -5.55
C GLY A 124 5.02 9.50 -4.95
N ALA A 125 4.40 9.47 -3.77
CA ALA A 125 3.84 8.22 -3.25
C ALA A 125 2.66 7.74 -4.12
N VAL A 126 2.52 6.41 -4.22
CA VAL A 126 1.40 5.76 -4.92
C VAL A 126 0.30 5.45 -3.91
N ALA A 127 -0.94 5.91 -4.18
CA ALA A 127 -2.05 5.61 -3.28
C ALA A 127 -2.41 4.12 -3.31
N ALA A 128 -2.61 3.51 -2.16
CA ALA A 128 -3.07 2.11 -2.04
C ALA A 128 -4.55 1.93 -2.42
N GLY A 129 -5.30 3.01 -2.58
CA GLY A 129 -6.74 2.93 -2.80
C GLY A 129 -7.44 2.37 -1.56
N GLU A 130 -8.18 1.28 -1.74
CA GLU A 130 -8.87 0.58 -0.67
C GLU A 130 -8.08 -0.60 -0.09
N LEU A 131 -6.87 -0.88 -0.61
CA LEU A 131 -6.04 -1.94 -0.08
C LEU A 131 -5.62 -1.62 1.36
N THR A 132 -5.73 -2.60 2.24
CA THR A 132 -5.13 -2.51 3.57
C THR A 132 -3.61 -2.40 3.45
N PRO A 133 -2.89 -1.84 4.44
CA PRO A 133 -1.43 -1.76 4.41
C PRO A 133 -0.74 -3.11 4.17
N PHE A 134 -1.32 -4.20 4.69
CA PHE A 134 -0.80 -5.55 4.52
C PHE A 134 -0.98 -6.06 3.08
N GLN A 135 -2.15 -5.83 2.47
CA GLN A 135 -2.40 -6.16 1.07
C GLN A 135 -1.51 -5.34 0.14
N ALA A 136 -1.43 -4.02 0.39
CA ALA A 136 -0.55 -3.11 -0.36
C ALA A 136 0.92 -3.55 -0.29
N ARG A 137 1.38 -4.02 0.89
CA ARG A 137 2.73 -4.54 1.07
C ARG A 137 3.00 -5.77 0.21
N ILE A 138 2.07 -6.72 0.16
CA ILE A 138 2.23 -7.94 -0.65
C ILE A 138 2.22 -7.59 -2.14
N LEU A 139 1.30 -6.72 -2.58
CA LEU A 139 1.28 -6.28 -3.98
C LEU A 139 2.57 -5.54 -4.35
N ALA A 140 3.06 -4.64 -3.49
CA ALA A 140 4.32 -3.94 -3.72
C ALA A 140 5.50 -4.92 -3.81
N ALA A 141 5.60 -5.90 -2.92
CA ALA A 141 6.65 -6.92 -2.97
C ALA A 141 6.59 -7.75 -4.25
N ALA A 142 5.40 -8.19 -4.67
CA ALA A 142 5.20 -8.95 -5.88
C ALA A 142 5.61 -8.15 -7.15
N LEU A 143 5.31 -6.85 -7.18
CA LEU A 143 5.75 -5.99 -8.28
C LEU A 143 7.27 -5.78 -8.26
N LEU A 144 7.86 -5.52 -7.09
CA LEU A 144 9.30 -5.30 -6.95
C LEU A 144 10.14 -6.54 -7.24
N ALA A 145 9.57 -7.74 -7.16
CA ALA A 145 10.24 -8.98 -7.58
C ALA A 145 10.64 -8.96 -9.07
N HIS A 146 9.94 -8.19 -9.89
CA HIS A 146 10.26 -7.98 -11.31
C HIS A 146 11.25 -6.83 -11.56
N ARG A 147 11.70 -6.13 -10.53
CA ARG A 147 12.61 -4.97 -10.61
C ARG A 147 12.17 -3.90 -11.62
N PRO A 148 10.89 -3.46 -11.57
CA PRO A 148 10.38 -2.45 -12.47
C PRO A 148 11.07 -1.10 -12.23
N ASP A 149 11.06 -0.23 -13.25
CA ASP A 149 11.37 1.16 -12.99
C ASP A 149 10.24 1.84 -12.17
N PRO A 150 10.49 3.01 -11.55
CA PRO A 150 9.50 3.67 -10.68
C PRO A 150 8.18 4.00 -11.38
N HIS A 151 8.19 4.37 -12.66
CA HIS A 151 6.98 4.68 -13.43
C HIS A 151 6.17 3.42 -13.73
N GLU A 152 6.86 2.36 -14.12
CA GLU A 152 6.24 1.05 -14.33
C GLU A 152 5.62 0.52 -13.03
N PHE A 153 6.34 0.63 -11.90
CA PHE A 153 5.81 0.26 -10.59
C PHE A 153 4.50 1.00 -10.29
N ALA A 154 4.49 2.32 -10.39
CA ALA A 154 3.33 3.14 -10.07
C ALA A 154 2.12 2.80 -10.96
N ALA A 155 2.34 2.64 -12.27
CA ALA A 155 1.30 2.29 -13.23
C ALA A 155 0.72 0.90 -12.95
N ARG A 156 1.57 -0.10 -12.72
CA ARG A 156 1.14 -1.49 -12.42
C ARG A 156 0.43 -1.57 -11.08
N PHE A 157 0.96 -0.91 -10.04
CA PHE A 157 0.34 -0.89 -8.73
C PHE A 157 -1.07 -0.27 -8.80
N THR A 158 -1.22 0.88 -9.48
CA THR A 158 -2.52 1.56 -9.63
C THR A 158 -3.55 0.71 -10.39
N ARG A 159 -3.11 -0.08 -11.35
CA ARG A 159 -4.01 -0.97 -12.11
C ARG A 159 -4.48 -2.19 -11.32
N LEU A 160 -3.65 -2.69 -10.39
CA LEU A 160 -3.89 -3.96 -9.69
C LEU A 160 -4.48 -3.78 -8.27
N ARG A 161 -4.56 -2.55 -7.78
CA ARG A 161 -5.12 -2.22 -6.46
C ARG A 161 -6.65 -2.23 -6.42
#